data_c62c88b5ffdd080bfde2db65676ab137
#
_entry.id   c62c88b5ffdd080bfde2db65676ab137
#
_cell.length_a   1.000
_cell.length_b   1.000
_cell.length_c   1.000
_cell.angle_alpha   90.00
_cell.angle_beta   90.00
_cell.angle_gamma   90.00
#
_symmetry.space_group_name_H-M   'P 1'
#
loop_
_entity.id
_entity.type
_entity.pdbx_description
1 polymer ?
#
loop_
_entity_poly.entity_id
_entity_poly.type
_entity_poly.pdbx_seq_one_letter_code
_entity_poly.pdbx_strand_id
1 'polypeptide(L)'
;YLSNFITCALVGVILSVWGIIVNLAIGVPLFGTPEMALNGMTLLIADTLLVCIAYASVYNMIGMLCSSKSHTVMICILISVVLFFASVYLYSSLSQPEIIDAAVSVNGNFSFEQMPNPMYLTGIKRQIYQFFMDFLPSGQCAQIANLEVLHPYRLGVYSIIIIAVTNLFGLFVFNKKDIK
;
A
#
# COMPACT_ATOMS: atom_id res chain seq x y z
N TYR A 1 5.22 22.41 -12.35
CA TYR A 1 4.42 21.38 -11.74
C TYR A 1 4.46 20.07 -12.54
N LEU A 2 3.93 20.09 -13.78
CA LEU A 2 3.79 18.89 -14.62
C LEU A 2 5.12 18.18 -14.87
N SER A 3 6.20 18.93 -15.13
CA SER A 3 7.54 18.39 -15.35
C SER A 3 8.04 17.61 -14.14
N ASN A 4 7.91 18.15 -12.93
CA ASN A 4 8.33 17.47 -11.70
C ASN A 4 7.51 16.21 -11.44
N PHE A 5 6.18 16.29 -11.64
CA PHE A 5 5.31 15.13 -11.52
C PHE A 5 5.70 14.01 -12.49
N ILE A 6 5.88 14.35 -13.78
CA ILE A 6 6.30 13.38 -14.80
C ILE A 6 7.64 12.74 -14.43
N THR A 7 8.62 13.54 -13.98
CA THR A 7 9.93 13.01 -13.58
C THR A 7 9.80 12.05 -12.39
N CYS A 8 9.05 12.42 -11.35
CA CYS A 8 8.83 11.55 -10.20
C CYS A 8 8.09 10.25 -10.59
N ALA A 9 7.07 10.37 -11.44
CA ALA A 9 6.31 9.21 -11.92
C ALA A 9 7.19 8.28 -12.77
N LEU A 10 8.01 8.81 -13.67
CA LEU A 10 8.94 8.02 -14.49
C LEU A 10 9.96 7.27 -13.63
N VAL A 11 10.56 7.94 -12.64
CA VAL A 11 11.50 7.28 -11.71
C VAL A 11 10.80 6.16 -10.93
N GLY A 12 9.60 6.41 -10.42
CA GLY A 12 8.80 5.40 -9.72
C GLY A 12 8.49 4.18 -10.60
N VAL A 13 8.06 4.42 -11.84
CA VAL A 13 7.77 3.36 -12.81
C VAL A 13 9.04 2.55 -13.16
N ILE A 14 10.17 3.21 -13.41
CA ILE A 14 11.44 2.53 -13.70
C ILE A 14 11.86 1.63 -12.53
N LEU A 15 11.79 2.13 -11.30
CA LEU A 15 12.11 1.34 -10.10
C LEU A 15 11.15 0.16 -9.91
N SER A 16 9.87 0.33 -10.22
CA SER A 16 8.88 -0.75 -10.14
C SER A 16 9.11 -1.82 -11.19
N VAL A 17 9.38 -1.42 -12.43
CA VAL A 17 9.75 -2.36 -13.52
C VAL A 17 11.01 -3.12 -13.16
N TRP A 18 12.03 -2.44 -12.61
CA TRP A 18 13.25 -3.09 -12.12
C TRP A 18 12.94 -4.09 -11.00
N GLY A 19 12.11 -3.74 -10.03
CA GLY A 19 11.65 -4.64 -8.96
C GLY A 19 10.94 -5.89 -9.50
N ILE A 20 10.09 -5.74 -10.51
CA ILE A 20 9.41 -6.86 -11.18
C ILE A 20 10.45 -7.76 -11.87
N ILE A 21 11.41 -7.20 -12.60
CA ILE A 21 12.47 -7.97 -13.27
C ILE A 21 13.30 -8.75 -12.25
N VAL A 22 13.68 -8.12 -11.13
CA VAL A 22 14.44 -8.80 -10.06
C VAL A 22 13.62 -9.93 -9.44
N ASN A 23 12.33 -9.71 -9.18
CA ASN A 23 11.44 -10.78 -8.69
C ASN A 23 11.32 -11.94 -9.68
N LEU A 24 11.19 -11.69 -10.97
CA LEU A 24 11.14 -12.73 -11.98
C LEU A 24 12.48 -13.45 -12.13
N ALA A 25 13.59 -12.74 -12.07
CA ALA A 25 14.93 -13.32 -12.26
C ALA A 25 15.43 -14.10 -11.05
N ILE A 26 15.09 -13.67 -9.84
CA ILE A 26 15.62 -14.23 -8.59
C ILE A 26 14.50 -14.87 -7.77
N GLY A 27 13.36 -14.19 -7.59
CA GLY A 27 12.27 -14.64 -6.76
C GLY A 27 11.63 -15.93 -7.29
N VAL A 28 11.29 -15.97 -8.55
CA VAL A 28 10.67 -17.15 -9.18
C VAL A 28 11.57 -18.39 -9.13
N PRO A 29 12.88 -18.33 -9.43
CA PRO A 29 13.77 -19.49 -9.29
C PRO A 29 13.94 -19.97 -7.84
N LEU A 30 13.87 -19.07 -6.86
CA LEU A 30 14.07 -19.43 -5.45
C LEU A 30 12.80 -19.89 -4.75
N PHE A 31 11.65 -19.28 -5.05
CA PHE A 31 10.39 -19.48 -4.33
C PHE A 31 9.29 -20.11 -5.17
N GLY A 32 9.55 -20.36 -6.47
CA GLY A 32 8.56 -20.86 -7.42
C GLY A 32 7.67 -19.77 -8.02
N THR A 33 6.91 -20.16 -9.04
CA THR A 33 5.90 -19.27 -9.65
C THR A 33 4.68 -19.16 -8.73
N PRO A 34 4.16 -17.95 -8.48
CA PRO A 34 2.91 -17.82 -7.73
C PRO A 34 1.78 -18.56 -8.47
N GLU A 35 0.99 -19.34 -7.74
CA GLU A 35 -0.18 -20.08 -8.26
C GLU A 35 -1.34 -19.11 -8.60
N MET A 36 -1.07 -18.15 -9.47
CA MET A 36 -2.06 -17.18 -9.92
C MET A 36 -2.37 -17.34 -11.40
N ALA A 37 -3.63 -17.17 -11.76
CA ALA A 37 -4.02 -17.07 -13.17
C ALA A 37 -3.31 -15.88 -13.84
N LEU A 38 -2.94 -16.02 -15.11
CA LEU A 38 -2.22 -14.97 -15.87
C LEU A 38 -2.90 -13.61 -15.81
N ASN A 39 -4.24 -13.58 -15.84
CA ASN A 39 -5.03 -12.36 -15.70
C ASN A 39 -4.85 -11.67 -14.32
N GLY A 40 -4.65 -12.45 -13.25
CA GLY A 40 -4.37 -11.91 -11.92
C GLY A 40 -2.99 -11.25 -11.87
N MET A 41 -1.97 -11.87 -12.46
CA MET A 41 -0.61 -11.30 -12.51
C MET A 41 -0.57 -9.99 -13.29
N THR A 42 -1.22 -9.91 -14.45
CA THR A 42 -1.26 -8.68 -15.25
C THR A 42 -1.96 -7.54 -14.53
N LEU A 43 -3.01 -7.84 -13.78
CA LEU A 43 -3.73 -6.86 -12.97
C LEU A 43 -2.87 -6.35 -11.81
N LEU A 44 -2.15 -7.23 -11.09
CA LEU A 44 -1.24 -6.83 -10.03
C LEU A 44 -0.07 -5.97 -10.53
N ILE A 45 0.46 -6.26 -11.72
CA ILE A 45 1.47 -5.42 -12.35
C ILE A 45 0.92 -4.04 -12.66
N ALA A 46 -0.30 -3.96 -13.20
CA ALA A 46 -0.97 -2.68 -13.48
C ALA A 46 -1.23 -1.88 -12.19
N ASP A 47 -1.72 -2.55 -11.13
CA ASP A 47 -1.92 -1.93 -9.83
C ASP A 47 -0.61 -1.43 -9.22
N THR A 48 0.49 -2.19 -9.33
CA THR A 48 1.82 -1.76 -8.88
C THR A 48 2.26 -0.46 -9.55
N LEU A 49 2.07 -0.34 -10.86
CA LEU A 49 2.40 0.88 -11.60
C LEU A 49 1.51 2.05 -11.18
N LEU A 50 0.21 1.82 -11.00
CA LEU A 50 -0.74 2.84 -10.54
C LEU A 50 -0.41 3.34 -9.14
N VAL A 51 -0.06 2.45 -8.21
CA VAL A 51 0.36 2.82 -6.85
C VAL A 51 1.63 3.66 -6.86
N CYS A 52 2.60 3.33 -7.70
CA CYS A 52 3.81 4.15 -7.86
C CYS A 52 3.51 5.56 -8.35
N ILE A 53 2.60 5.70 -9.32
CA ILE A 53 2.16 7.01 -9.81
C ILE A 53 1.39 7.75 -8.72
N ALA A 54 0.58 7.06 -7.92
CA ALA A 54 -0.13 7.65 -6.77
C ALA A 54 0.84 8.20 -5.73
N TYR A 55 1.89 7.46 -5.36
CA TYR A 55 2.95 7.97 -4.48
C TYR A 55 3.66 9.20 -5.06
N ALA A 56 4.05 9.13 -6.34
CA ALA A 56 4.69 10.27 -7.02
C ALA A 56 3.79 11.52 -6.99
N SER A 57 2.48 11.34 -7.16
CA SER A 57 1.49 12.41 -7.11
C SER A 57 1.38 13.04 -5.70
N VAL A 58 1.33 12.21 -4.65
CA VAL A 58 1.31 12.67 -3.25
C VAL A 58 2.58 13.46 -2.91
N TYR A 59 3.77 12.92 -3.24
CA TYR A 59 5.03 13.59 -2.94
C TYR A 59 5.22 14.88 -3.73
N ASN A 60 4.76 14.92 -4.98
CA ASN A 60 4.78 16.14 -5.78
C ASN A 60 3.84 17.21 -5.18
N MET A 61 2.66 16.84 -4.71
CA MET A 61 1.76 17.75 -3.99
C MET A 61 2.43 18.32 -2.72
N ILE A 62 3.09 17.47 -1.91
CA ILE A 62 3.82 17.91 -0.71
C ILE A 62 4.94 18.89 -1.11
N GLY A 63 5.65 18.61 -2.19
CA GLY A 63 6.68 19.52 -2.74
C GLY A 63 6.13 20.90 -3.10
N MET A 64 4.87 20.99 -3.55
CA MET A 64 4.22 22.28 -3.83
C MET A 64 3.77 23.02 -2.56
N LEU A 65 3.39 22.29 -1.51
CA LEU A 65 3.01 22.87 -0.24
C LEU A 65 4.21 23.48 0.50
N CYS A 66 5.35 22.83 0.43
CA CYS A 66 6.56 23.26 1.12
C CYS A 66 7.30 24.40 0.39
N SER A 67 7.90 25.31 1.14
CA SER A 67 8.70 26.41 0.61
C SER A 67 10.18 26.04 0.42
N SER A 68 10.68 25.02 1.11
CA SER A 68 12.08 24.59 1.01
C SER A 68 12.19 23.12 0.63
N LYS A 69 13.18 22.80 -0.20
CA LYS A 69 13.45 21.41 -0.64
C LYS A 69 13.77 20.48 0.54
N SER A 70 14.51 20.98 1.54
CA SER A 70 14.88 20.21 2.73
C SER A 70 13.65 19.82 3.54
N HIS A 71 12.73 20.74 3.81
CA HIS A 71 11.47 20.45 4.50
C HIS A 71 10.61 19.47 3.71
N THR A 72 10.54 19.61 2.39
CA THR A 72 9.83 18.64 1.54
C THR A 72 10.32 17.22 1.75
N VAL A 73 11.64 17.01 1.68
CA VAL A 73 12.23 15.68 1.85
C VAL A 73 11.94 15.13 3.25
N MET A 74 12.11 15.93 4.30
CA MET A 74 11.83 15.50 5.67
C MET A 74 10.37 15.07 5.87
N ILE A 75 9.43 15.87 5.34
CA ILE A 75 8.00 15.56 5.45
C ILE A 75 7.65 14.30 4.65
N CYS A 76 8.19 14.14 3.44
CA CYS A 76 7.97 12.94 2.64
C CYS A 76 8.48 11.67 3.35
N ILE A 77 9.68 11.72 3.96
CA ILE A 77 10.23 10.61 4.73
C ILE A 77 9.32 10.31 5.93
N LEU A 78 8.94 11.32 6.71
CA LEU A 78 8.09 11.14 7.87
C LEU A 78 6.76 10.51 7.51
N ILE A 79 6.09 11.01 6.48
CA ILE A 79 4.81 10.46 5.99
C ILE A 79 5.00 9.01 5.52
N SER A 80 6.09 8.71 4.80
CA SER A 80 6.38 7.34 4.34
C SER A 80 6.53 6.37 5.51
N VAL A 81 7.25 6.77 6.56
CA VAL A 81 7.44 5.96 7.76
C VAL A 81 6.11 5.74 8.50
N VAL A 82 5.31 6.80 8.68
CA VAL A 82 3.98 6.69 9.31
C VAL A 82 3.07 5.77 8.52
N LEU A 83 3.00 5.94 7.20
CA LEU A 83 2.19 5.11 6.32
C LEU A 83 2.65 3.65 6.31
N PHE A 84 3.96 3.39 6.37
CA PHE A 84 4.51 2.04 6.47
C PHE A 84 4.05 1.35 7.75
N PHE A 85 4.23 1.97 8.92
CA PHE A 85 3.77 1.38 10.18
C PHE A 85 2.25 1.22 10.23
N ALA A 86 1.50 2.18 9.70
CA ALA A 86 0.05 2.07 9.60
C ALA A 86 -0.38 0.86 8.77
N SER A 87 0.24 0.63 7.60
CA SER A 87 -0.07 -0.53 6.76
C SER A 87 0.33 -1.85 7.38
N VAL A 88 1.48 -1.93 8.07
CA VAL A 88 1.88 -3.13 8.82
C VAL A 88 0.88 -3.45 9.92
N TYR A 89 0.44 -2.44 10.67
CA TYR A 89 -0.57 -2.61 11.71
C TYR A 89 -1.92 -3.08 11.15
N LEU A 90 -2.40 -2.43 10.08
CA LEU A 90 -3.65 -2.80 9.43
C LEU A 90 -3.59 -4.24 8.89
N TYR A 91 -2.49 -4.58 8.20
CA TYR A 91 -2.28 -5.92 7.65
C TYR A 91 -2.25 -6.97 8.75
N SER A 92 -1.44 -6.78 9.79
CA SER A 92 -1.35 -7.69 10.93
C SER A 92 -2.70 -7.88 11.63
N SER A 93 -3.50 -6.81 11.75
CA SER A 93 -4.83 -6.88 12.37
C SER A 93 -5.85 -7.61 11.49
N LEU A 94 -5.78 -7.47 10.17
CA LEU A 94 -6.68 -8.13 9.23
C LEU A 94 -6.33 -9.60 9.00
N SER A 95 -5.05 -9.96 9.14
CA SER A 95 -4.54 -11.33 8.95
C SER A 95 -4.81 -12.25 10.15
N GLN A 96 -5.38 -11.73 11.24
CA GLN A 96 -5.70 -12.56 12.40
C GLN A 96 -6.76 -13.60 12.04
N PRO A 97 -6.52 -14.91 12.32
CA PRO A 97 -7.51 -15.96 12.11
C PRO A 97 -8.67 -15.82 13.10
N GLU A 98 -9.84 -16.28 12.71
CA GLU A 98 -11.04 -16.26 13.56
C GLU A 98 -10.93 -17.23 14.74
N ILE A 99 -10.28 -18.38 14.52
CA ILE A 99 -10.09 -19.45 15.50
C ILE A 99 -8.59 -19.65 15.70
N ILE A 100 -8.18 -19.79 16.93
CA ILE A 100 -6.80 -20.12 17.32
C ILE A 100 -6.78 -21.39 18.17
N ASP A 101 -5.72 -22.17 18.03
CA ASP A 101 -5.45 -23.30 18.92
C ASP A 101 -4.77 -22.75 20.18
N ALA A 102 -5.49 -22.78 21.29
CA ALA A 102 -4.98 -22.34 22.59
C ALA A 102 -4.60 -23.56 23.44
N ALA A 103 -3.42 -23.50 24.06
CA ALA A 103 -2.99 -24.50 25.01
C ALA A 103 -3.77 -24.34 26.33
N VAL A 104 -4.59 -25.31 26.66
CA VAL A 104 -5.36 -25.36 27.91
C VAL A 104 -4.75 -26.44 28.81
N SER A 105 -4.42 -26.07 30.06
CA SER A 105 -3.95 -27.02 31.05
C SER A 105 -5.13 -27.54 31.87
N VAL A 106 -5.45 -28.81 31.70
CA VAL A 106 -6.48 -29.50 32.49
C VAL A 106 -5.77 -30.60 33.28
N ASN A 107 -5.83 -30.53 34.58
CA ASN A 107 -5.24 -31.54 35.49
C ASN A 107 -3.75 -31.81 35.25
N GLY A 108 -2.95 -30.78 34.89
CA GLY A 108 -1.52 -30.92 34.64
C GLY A 108 -1.14 -31.47 33.26
N ASN A 109 -2.13 -31.83 32.41
CA ASN A 109 -1.91 -32.17 31.01
C ASN A 109 -2.25 -30.99 30.12
N PHE A 110 -1.40 -30.73 29.11
CA PHE A 110 -1.66 -29.70 28.08
C PHE A 110 -2.46 -30.33 26.94
N SER A 111 -3.64 -29.75 26.67
CA SER A 111 -4.41 -30.00 25.44
C SER A 111 -4.54 -28.75 24.62
N PHE A 112 -4.63 -28.90 23.30
CA PHE A 112 -4.92 -27.76 22.40
C PHE A 112 -6.42 -27.75 22.14
N GLU A 113 -7.07 -26.65 22.49
CA GLU A 113 -8.50 -26.45 22.21
C GLU A 113 -8.67 -25.26 21.25
N GLN A 114 -9.60 -25.43 20.32
CA GLN A 114 -9.95 -24.35 19.40
C GLN A 114 -10.81 -23.31 20.12
N MET A 115 -10.28 -22.09 20.19
CA MET A 115 -10.95 -20.97 20.84
C MET A 115 -11.12 -19.80 19.86
N PRO A 116 -12.20 -19.00 20.01
CA PRO A 116 -12.34 -17.75 19.26
C PRO A 116 -11.19 -16.81 19.57
N ASN A 117 -10.57 -16.26 18.53
CA ASN A 117 -9.46 -15.32 18.68
C ASN A 117 -9.96 -13.93 19.14
N PRO A 118 -9.59 -13.45 20.33
CA PRO A 118 -10.03 -12.14 20.80
C PRO A 118 -9.46 -10.97 19.98
N MET A 119 -8.40 -11.22 19.19
CA MET A 119 -7.81 -10.21 18.29
C MET A 119 -8.46 -10.19 16.91
N TYR A 120 -9.35 -11.14 16.59
CA TYR A 120 -10.05 -11.17 15.32
C TYR A 120 -11.01 -10.00 15.20
N LEU A 121 -10.84 -9.22 14.13
CA LEU A 121 -11.70 -8.06 13.86
C LEU A 121 -13.02 -8.52 13.21
N THR A 122 -14.14 -8.09 13.77
CA THR A 122 -15.49 -8.38 13.26
C THR A 122 -16.27 -7.13 12.87
N GLY A 123 -17.29 -7.30 12.05
CA GLY A 123 -18.27 -6.27 11.74
C GLY A 123 -17.69 -5.00 11.11
N ILE A 124 -18.22 -3.86 11.52
CA ILE A 124 -17.85 -2.52 10.98
C ILE A 124 -16.37 -2.22 11.15
N LYS A 125 -15.76 -2.66 12.26
CA LYS A 125 -14.35 -2.41 12.52
C LYS A 125 -13.46 -3.06 11.46
N ARG A 126 -13.74 -4.31 11.08
CA ARG A 126 -13.02 -4.99 9.99
C ARG A 126 -13.20 -4.29 8.66
N GLN A 127 -14.42 -3.81 8.35
CA GLN A 127 -14.68 -3.07 7.11
C GLN A 127 -13.90 -1.74 7.03
N ILE A 128 -13.80 -1.02 8.15
CA ILE A 128 -13.01 0.23 8.21
C ILE A 128 -11.52 -0.06 7.99
N TYR A 129 -10.97 -1.09 8.64
CA TYR A 129 -9.57 -1.48 8.45
C TYR A 129 -9.30 -1.92 7.01
N GLN A 130 -10.22 -2.70 6.42
CA GLN A 130 -10.12 -3.10 5.01
C GLN A 130 -10.18 -1.90 4.07
N PHE A 131 -11.08 -0.94 4.33
CA PHE A 131 -11.16 0.29 3.54
C PHE A 131 -9.83 1.06 3.57
N PHE A 132 -9.23 1.26 4.76
CA PHE A 132 -7.93 1.94 4.84
C PHE A 132 -6.81 1.14 4.18
N MET A 133 -6.85 -0.19 4.28
CA MET A 133 -5.89 -1.08 3.63
C MET A 133 -5.97 -0.98 2.10
N ASP A 134 -7.19 -0.88 1.55
CA ASP A 134 -7.42 -0.74 0.10
C ASP A 134 -7.14 0.69 -0.39
N PHE A 135 -7.42 1.71 0.45
CA PHE A 135 -7.32 3.12 0.06
C PHE A 135 -5.90 3.67 0.16
N LEU A 136 -5.15 3.34 1.23
CA LEU A 136 -3.81 3.88 1.43
C LEU A 136 -2.80 3.26 0.46
N PRO A 137 -1.97 4.05 -0.25
CA PRO A 137 -0.97 3.49 -1.16
C PRO A 137 -0.03 2.49 -0.50
N SER A 138 0.33 2.71 0.78
CA SER A 138 1.15 1.76 1.55
C SER A 138 0.42 0.45 1.86
N GLY A 139 -0.88 0.50 2.11
CA GLY A 139 -1.73 -0.68 2.29
C GLY A 139 -1.85 -1.48 1.00
N GLN A 140 -2.03 -0.79 -0.13
CA GLN A 140 -2.03 -1.42 -1.45
C GLN A 140 -0.69 -2.12 -1.73
N CYS A 141 0.45 -1.45 -1.44
CA CYS A 141 1.77 -2.07 -1.56
C CYS A 141 1.90 -3.33 -0.70
N ALA A 142 1.40 -3.31 0.54
CA ALA A 142 1.46 -4.46 1.44
C ALA A 142 0.62 -5.65 0.91
N GLN A 143 -0.58 -5.40 0.39
CA GLN A 143 -1.43 -6.44 -0.24
C GLN A 143 -0.76 -7.03 -1.48
N ILE A 144 -0.22 -6.18 -2.35
CA ILE A 144 0.46 -6.62 -3.58
C ILE A 144 1.71 -7.43 -3.25
N ALA A 145 2.51 -6.99 -2.26
CA ALA A 145 3.74 -7.68 -1.86
C ALA A 145 3.48 -9.07 -1.26
N ASN A 146 2.36 -9.25 -0.57
CA ASN A 146 1.96 -10.53 0.01
C ASN A 146 1.10 -11.38 -0.94
N LEU A 147 0.78 -10.89 -2.13
CA LEU A 147 -0.13 -11.51 -3.11
C LEU A 147 -1.54 -11.80 -2.54
N GLU A 148 -1.93 -11.10 -1.47
CA GLU A 148 -3.21 -11.26 -0.79
C GLU A 148 -4.14 -10.07 -1.11
N VAL A 149 -4.47 -9.89 -2.37
CA VAL A 149 -5.35 -8.81 -2.82
C VAL A 149 -6.78 -9.28 -2.89
N LEU A 150 -7.60 -8.85 -1.91
CA LEU A 150 -9.03 -9.20 -1.86
C LEU A 150 -9.83 -8.57 -3.00
N HIS A 151 -9.53 -7.32 -3.34
CA HIS A 151 -10.31 -6.52 -4.28
C HIS A 151 -9.40 -5.78 -5.27
N PRO A 152 -8.77 -6.47 -6.24
CA PRO A 152 -7.77 -5.85 -7.10
C PRO A 152 -8.31 -4.63 -7.87
N TYR A 153 -9.53 -4.67 -8.41
CA TYR A 153 -10.12 -3.53 -9.11
C TYR A 153 -10.31 -2.28 -8.23
N ARG A 154 -10.51 -2.45 -6.91
CA ARG A 154 -10.64 -1.31 -6.00
C ARG A 154 -9.31 -0.60 -5.80
N LEU A 155 -8.20 -1.34 -5.77
CA LEU A 155 -6.86 -0.76 -5.64
C LEU A 155 -6.59 0.22 -6.78
N GLY A 156 -6.82 -0.21 -8.02
CA GLY A 156 -6.65 0.65 -9.19
C GLY A 156 -7.54 1.90 -9.15
N VAL A 157 -8.82 1.74 -8.79
CA VAL A 157 -9.75 2.88 -8.67
C VAL A 157 -9.30 3.87 -7.60
N TYR A 158 -8.90 3.40 -6.41
CA TYR A 158 -8.43 4.28 -5.35
C TYR A 158 -7.12 4.99 -5.71
N SER A 159 -6.19 4.30 -6.38
CA SER A 159 -4.98 4.93 -6.90
C SER A 159 -5.29 6.06 -7.89
N ILE A 160 -6.23 5.86 -8.81
CA ILE A 160 -6.67 6.88 -9.76
C ILE A 160 -7.30 8.08 -9.03
N ILE A 161 -8.14 7.83 -8.02
CA ILE A 161 -8.75 8.89 -7.20
C ILE A 161 -7.66 9.70 -6.48
N ILE A 162 -6.68 9.03 -5.86
CA ILE A 162 -5.57 9.69 -5.18
C ILE A 162 -4.78 10.57 -6.18
N ILE A 163 -4.43 10.03 -7.34
CA ILE A 163 -3.74 10.77 -8.39
C ILE A 163 -4.52 12.01 -8.81
N ALA A 164 -5.82 11.87 -9.07
CA ALA A 164 -6.67 12.99 -9.49
C ALA A 164 -6.76 14.07 -8.41
N VAL A 165 -7.09 13.69 -7.17
CA VAL A 165 -7.27 14.63 -6.05
C VAL A 165 -5.98 15.36 -5.73
N THR A 166 -4.85 14.64 -5.61
CA THR A 166 -3.56 15.25 -5.25
C THR A 166 -3.02 16.16 -6.35
N ASN A 167 -3.20 15.81 -7.63
CA ASN A 167 -2.80 16.69 -8.74
C ASN A 167 -3.69 17.93 -8.83
N LEU A 168 -5.00 17.80 -8.70
CA LEU A 168 -5.91 18.96 -8.71
C LEU A 168 -5.59 19.91 -7.55
N PHE A 169 -5.37 19.38 -6.34
CA PHE A 169 -5.01 20.18 -5.18
C PHE A 169 -3.62 20.83 -5.35
N GLY A 170 -2.63 20.08 -5.85
CA GLY A 170 -1.30 20.60 -6.14
C GLY A 170 -1.31 21.74 -7.16
N LEU A 171 -2.09 21.62 -8.24
CA LEU A 171 -2.28 22.69 -9.24
C LEU A 171 -2.95 23.92 -8.63
N PHE A 172 -3.97 23.72 -7.80
CA PHE A 172 -4.65 24.82 -7.13
C PHE A 172 -3.67 25.63 -6.23
N VAL A 173 -2.87 24.93 -5.44
CA VAL A 173 -1.86 25.57 -4.57
C VAL A 173 -0.78 26.28 -5.40
N PHE A 174 -0.31 25.64 -6.47
CA PHE A 174 0.68 26.24 -7.37
C PHE A 174 0.17 27.55 -7.98
N ASN A 175 -1.01 27.54 -8.57
CA ASN A 175 -1.60 28.76 -9.15
C ASN A 175 -1.77 29.88 -8.14
N LYS A 176 -2.05 29.56 -6.88
CA LYS A 176 -2.18 30.57 -5.82
C LYS A 176 -0.86 31.15 -5.32
N LYS A 177 0.26 30.39 -5.48
CA LYS A 177 1.61 30.88 -5.13
C LYS A 177 2.20 31.78 -6.20
N ASP A 178 1.96 31.52 -7.49
CA ASP A 178 2.53 32.27 -8.60
C ASP A 178 1.85 33.64 -8.82
N ILE A 179 0.72 33.91 -8.18
CA ILE A 179 -0.02 35.19 -8.28
C ILE A 179 0.46 36.22 -7.22
N LYS A 180 1.44 35.86 -6.40
CA LYS A 180 2.09 36.78 -5.43
C LYS A 180 3.52 37.10 -5.85
#